data_5e673581b7366356a82cef80a7f3f486
#
_entry.id   5e673581b7366356a82cef80a7f3f486
#
_cell.length_a   1.000
_cell.length_b   1.000
_cell.length_c   1.000
_cell.angle_alpha   90.00
_cell.angle_beta   90.00
_cell.angle_gamma   90.00
#
_symmetry.space_group_name_H-M   'P 1'
#
loop_
_entity.id
_entity.type
_entity.pdbx_description
1 polymer ?
#
loop_
_entity_poly.entity_id
_entity_poly.type
_entity_poly.pdbx_seq_one_letter_code
_entity_poly.pdbx_strand_id
1 'polypeptide(L)'
;EKGQDAKIGAVIMNANPFTLGHRYLVEQAAAAVDLLHVFVVSEDASLVPFSVRRQLVAEGCADLSNVVCHETGPYMISNATFPSYFLKDSDTVIRSHAKLDIQVFLRIAKALSVTDRFVGEEPFSQVTGIYNQVMAEELASTGLNCHIIPRKADEDGAISASEVRCLIRDGNFEALKKKVPACTFRY
;
A
#
# COMPACT_ATOMS: atom_id res chain seq x y z
N GLU A 1 3.61 -33.52 -15.11
CA GLU A 1 4.13 -32.39 -14.33
C GLU A 1 2.98 -31.41 -14.20
N LYS A 2 2.43 -31.23 -12.99
CA LYS A 2 1.50 -30.14 -12.71
C LYS A 2 2.33 -28.87 -12.81
N GLY A 3 2.09 -28.05 -13.84
CA GLY A 3 2.64 -26.69 -13.90
C GLY A 3 2.28 -25.98 -12.60
N GLN A 4 3.26 -25.38 -11.96
CA GLN A 4 3.05 -24.57 -10.77
C GLN A 4 2.22 -23.38 -11.23
N ASP A 5 1.02 -23.20 -10.69
CA ASP A 5 0.17 -22.05 -11.02
C ASP A 5 0.94 -20.76 -10.73
N ALA A 6 0.87 -19.80 -11.63
CA ALA A 6 1.57 -18.51 -11.49
C ALA A 6 1.15 -17.81 -10.20
N LYS A 7 2.13 -17.33 -9.45
CA LYS A 7 1.89 -16.52 -8.26
C LYS A 7 1.65 -15.06 -8.66
N ILE A 8 0.48 -14.55 -8.33
CA ILE A 8 0.07 -13.18 -8.65
C ILE A 8 -0.16 -12.42 -7.36
N GLY A 9 0.62 -11.37 -7.15
CA GLY A 9 0.56 -10.56 -5.95
C GLY A 9 -0.24 -9.27 -6.13
N ALA A 10 -0.71 -8.72 -5.01
CA ALA A 10 -1.31 -7.40 -4.95
C ALA A 10 -0.81 -6.59 -3.74
N VAL A 11 -0.53 -5.31 -3.97
CA VAL A 11 -0.25 -4.28 -2.97
C VAL A 11 -1.18 -3.11 -3.21
N ILE A 12 -1.75 -2.55 -2.16
CA ILE A 12 -2.52 -1.28 -2.24
C ILE A 12 -1.82 -0.28 -1.31
N MET A 13 -1.59 0.94 -1.79
CA MET A 13 -0.94 1.98 -1.01
C MET A 13 -1.50 3.36 -1.30
N ASN A 14 -1.50 4.23 -0.29
CA ASN A 14 -1.80 5.65 -0.48
C ASN A 14 -0.59 6.41 -1.04
N ALA A 15 0.62 6.06 -0.62
CA ALA A 15 1.90 6.65 -1.06
C ALA A 15 1.91 8.19 -0.99
N ASN A 16 1.67 8.74 0.18
CA ASN A 16 1.52 10.18 0.40
C ASN A 16 2.68 10.82 1.21
N PRO A 17 3.86 11.07 0.61
CA PRO A 17 4.30 10.67 -0.74
C PRO A 17 4.83 9.23 -0.82
N PHE A 18 5.30 8.82 -1.99
CA PHE A 18 6.01 7.56 -2.21
C PHE A 18 7.40 7.62 -1.55
N THR A 19 7.64 6.72 -0.59
CA THR A 19 8.87 6.67 0.22
C THR A 19 9.72 5.44 -0.09
N LEU A 20 10.94 5.39 0.45
CA LEU A 20 11.77 4.18 0.39
C LEU A 20 11.13 2.99 1.14
N GLY A 21 10.26 3.25 2.12
CA GLY A 21 9.46 2.21 2.77
C GLY A 21 8.43 1.58 1.82
N HIS A 22 7.73 2.38 1.03
CA HIS A 22 6.82 1.89 -0.01
C HIS A 22 7.58 1.13 -1.10
N ARG A 23 8.71 1.66 -1.56
CA ARG A 23 9.57 1.00 -2.53
C ARG A 23 10.03 -0.37 -2.04
N TYR A 24 10.48 -0.46 -0.79
CA TYR A 24 10.90 -1.72 -0.17
C TYR A 24 9.77 -2.75 -0.14
N LEU A 25 8.56 -2.36 0.24
CA LEU A 25 7.39 -3.24 0.21
C LEU A 25 7.15 -3.81 -1.20
N VAL A 26 7.21 -2.96 -2.23
CA VAL A 26 7.03 -3.39 -3.63
C VAL A 26 8.15 -4.34 -4.06
N GLU A 27 9.39 -4.07 -3.71
CA GLU A 27 10.54 -4.93 -4.02
C GLU A 27 10.38 -6.33 -3.39
N GLN A 28 10.02 -6.40 -2.10
CA GLN A 28 9.83 -7.68 -1.41
C GLN A 28 8.66 -8.46 -2.01
N ALA A 29 7.56 -7.80 -2.32
CA ALA A 29 6.40 -8.42 -2.94
C ALA A 29 6.72 -8.89 -4.37
N ALA A 30 7.37 -8.07 -5.19
CA ALA A 30 7.75 -8.41 -6.57
C ALA A 30 8.71 -9.60 -6.62
N ALA A 31 9.64 -9.71 -5.67
CA ALA A 31 10.57 -10.84 -5.59
C ALA A 31 9.89 -12.17 -5.21
N ALA A 32 8.69 -12.13 -4.62
CA ALA A 32 7.97 -13.31 -4.14
C ALA A 32 6.95 -13.86 -5.15
N VAL A 33 6.66 -13.15 -6.24
CA VAL A 33 5.60 -13.48 -7.21
C VAL A 33 6.05 -13.33 -8.66
N ASP A 34 5.32 -13.96 -9.58
CA ASP A 34 5.59 -13.84 -11.02
C ASP A 34 5.07 -12.52 -11.60
N LEU A 35 3.97 -12.00 -11.05
CA LEU A 35 3.37 -10.71 -11.42
C LEU A 35 2.87 -10.00 -10.16
N LEU A 36 3.16 -8.72 -10.04
CA LEU A 36 2.67 -7.88 -8.94
C LEU A 36 1.80 -6.74 -9.46
N HIS A 37 0.57 -6.68 -8.96
CA HIS A 37 -0.34 -5.54 -9.15
C HIS A 37 -0.17 -4.55 -8.00
N VAL A 38 0.23 -3.33 -8.30
CA VAL A 38 0.34 -2.23 -7.32
C VAL A 38 -0.77 -1.22 -7.57
N PHE A 39 -1.66 -1.05 -6.60
CA PHE A 39 -2.79 -0.12 -6.67
C PHE A 39 -2.48 1.13 -5.85
N VAL A 40 -2.65 2.30 -6.46
CA VAL A 40 -2.54 3.59 -5.78
C VAL A 40 -3.93 4.10 -5.44
N VAL A 41 -4.16 4.44 -4.17
CA VAL A 41 -5.44 4.95 -3.68
C VAL A 41 -5.81 6.23 -4.42
N SER A 42 -6.98 6.22 -5.09
CA SER A 42 -7.43 7.31 -5.97
C SER A 42 -8.04 8.50 -5.22
N GLU A 43 -8.50 8.30 -3.97
CA GLU A 43 -9.08 9.39 -3.18
C GLU A 43 -8.07 10.53 -2.96
N ASP A 44 -8.51 11.75 -3.24
CA ASP A 44 -7.63 12.93 -3.19
C ASP A 44 -7.78 13.69 -1.87
N ALA A 45 -7.70 12.96 -0.76
CA ALA A 45 -7.73 13.46 0.62
C ALA A 45 -6.33 13.56 1.26
N SER A 46 -5.28 13.63 0.43
CA SER A 46 -3.87 13.56 0.84
C SER A 46 -3.13 14.87 0.53
N LEU A 47 -1.99 15.11 1.21
CA LEU A 47 -1.13 16.28 0.95
C LEU A 47 -0.63 16.28 -0.50
N VAL A 48 -0.21 15.12 -0.99
CA VAL A 48 0.26 14.95 -2.37
C VAL A 48 -0.93 14.53 -3.23
N PRO A 49 -1.28 15.29 -4.31
CA PRO A 49 -2.40 14.97 -5.18
C PRO A 49 -2.29 13.57 -5.80
N PHE A 50 -3.44 12.94 -6.06
CA PHE A 50 -3.48 11.58 -6.61
C PHE A 50 -2.66 11.42 -7.90
N SER A 51 -2.79 12.36 -8.85
CA SER A 51 -2.06 12.30 -10.13
C SER A 51 -0.54 12.22 -9.91
N VAL A 52 -0.03 12.97 -8.93
CA VAL A 52 1.39 12.97 -8.57
C VAL A 52 1.77 11.67 -7.86
N ARG A 53 0.98 11.21 -6.89
CA ARG A 53 1.24 9.96 -6.18
C ARG A 53 1.32 8.78 -7.14
N ARG A 54 0.39 8.69 -8.09
CA ARG A 54 0.38 7.68 -9.15
C ARG A 54 1.65 7.75 -10.01
N GLN A 55 2.05 8.95 -10.42
CA GLN A 55 3.28 9.15 -11.21
C GLN A 55 4.52 8.71 -10.43
N LEU A 56 4.66 9.14 -9.18
CA LEU A 56 5.82 8.80 -8.35
C LEU A 56 5.94 7.29 -8.08
N VAL A 57 4.82 6.60 -7.88
CA VAL A 57 4.82 5.13 -7.75
C VAL A 57 5.25 4.47 -9.05
N ALA A 58 4.70 4.90 -10.19
CA ALA A 58 5.06 4.34 -11.50
C ALA A 58 6.55 4.56 -11.84
N GLU A 59 7.06 5.78 -11.64
CA GLU A 59 8.48 6.09 -11.85
C GLU A 59 9.38 5.33 -10.87
N GLY A 60 8.99 5.30 -9.60
CA GLY A 60 9.76 4.64 -8.56
C GLY A 60 9.79 3.11 -8.64
N CYS A 61 8.93 2.50 -9.47
CA CYS A 61 8.88 1.06 -9.70
C CYS A 61 9.22 0.66 -11.14
N ALA A 62 9.62 1.60 -12.00
CA ALA A 62 9.80 1.37 -13.44
C ALA A 62 10.89 0.34 -13.81
N ASP A 63 11.84 0.10 -12.92
CA ASP A 63 12.91 -0.89 -13.07
C ASP A 63 12.48 -2.33 -12.70
N LEU A 64 11.29 -2.50 -12.10
CA LEU A 64 10.73 -3.80 -11.72
C LEU A 64 9.87 -4.33 -12.86
N SER A 65 10.40 -5.29 -13.63
CA SER A 65 9.79 -5.79 -14.87
C SER A 65 8.47 -6.55 -14.68
N ASN A 66 8.21 -7.06 -13.47
CA ASN A 66 7.01 -7.81 -13.14
C ASN A 66 5.98 -7.00 -12.33
N VAL A 67 6.09 -5.67 -12.32
CA VAL A 67 5.17 -4.76 -11.60
C VAL A 67 4.26 -4.05 -12.59
N VAL A 68 2.95 -4.07 -12.32
CA VAL A 68 1.92 -3.33 -13.06
C VAL A 68 1.22 -2.38 -12.09
N CYS A 69 1.24 -1.09 -12.39
CA CYS A 69 0.61 -0.06 -11.56
C CYS A 69 -0.83 0.22 -12.01
N HIS A 70 -1.72 0.31 -11.04
CA HIS A 70 -3.15 0.60 -11.21
C HIS A 70 -3.58 1.74 -10.29
N GLU A 71 -4.77 2.25 -10.52
CA GLU A 71 -5.50 3.10 -9.59
C GLU A 71 -6.64 2.31 -8.94
N THR A 72 -7.03 2.66 -7.70
CA THR A 72 -8.13 1.97 -7.02
C THR A 72 -9.50 2.40 -7.52
N GLY A 73 -9.61 3.58 -8.14
CA GLY A 73 -10.88 4.20 -8.46
C GLY A 73 -11.74 4.40 -7.19
N PRO A 74 -13.06 4.38 -7.32
CA PRO A 74 -13.98 4.48 -6.17
C PRO A 74 -14.21 3.13 -5.46
N TYR A 75 -13.42 2.10 -5.76
CA TYR A 75 -13.72 0.73 -5.34
C TYR A 75 -13.01 0.31 -4.05
N MET A 76 -11.71 0.57 -3.92
CA MET A 76 -10.91 0.15 -2.76
C MET A 76 -10.35 1.36 -2.03
N ILE A 77 -10.42 1.34 -0.69
CA ILE A 77 -9.97 2.42 0.18
C ILE A 77 -10.50 3.77 -0.34
N SER A 78 -11.81 3.83 -0.50
CA SER A 78 -12.52 5.00 -0.98
C SER A 78 -13.48 5.53 0.10
N ASN A 79 -14.00 6.75 -0.08
CA ASN A 79 -15.03 7.28 0.79
C ASN A 79 -16.32 6.43 0.79
N ALA A 80 -16.55 5.64 -0.27
CA ALA A 80 -17.70 4.75 -0.36
C ALA A 80 -17.53 3.44 0.40
N THR A 81 -16.33 2.84 0.38
CA THR A 81 -16.06 1.52 0.95
C THR A 81 -15.37 1.57 2.30
N PHE A 82 -14.55 2.60 2.54
CA PHE A 82 -13.78 2.72 3.77
C PHE A 82 -13.65 4.19 4.23
N PRO A 83 -14.76 4.88 4.57
CA PRO A 83 -14.70 6.28 5.01
C PRO A 83 -13.85 6.49 6.27
N SER A 84 -13.79 5.52 7.18
CA SER A 84 -12.93 5.58 8.38
C SER A 84 -11.43 5.71 8.08
N TYR A 85 -10.98 5.37 6.87
CA TYR A 85 -9.59 5.57 6.48
C TYR A 85 -9.21 7.05 6.47
N PHE A 86 -10.18 7.92 6.19
CA PHE A 86 -10.00 9.38 6.05
C PHE A 86 -10.53 10.15 7.26
N LEU A 87 -11.29 9.52 8.14
CA LEU A 87 -11.94 10.13 9.31
C LEU A 87 -11.54 9.38 10.58
N LYS A 88 -11.66 10.06 11.73
CA LYS A 88 -11.50 9.40 13.03
C LYS A 88 -12.80 8.71 13.40
N ASP A 89 -12.72 7.42 13.66
CA ASP A 89 -13.85 6.58 14.05
C ASP A 89 -13.48 5.61 15.17
N SER A 90 -14.49 4.96 15.77
CA SER A 90 -14.27 3.89 16.73
C SER A 90 -13.74 2.62 16.04
N ASP A 91 -13.04 1.77 16.79
CA ASP A 91 -12.51 0.49 16.30
C ASP A 91 -13.57 -0.39 15.64
N THR A 92 -14.79 -0.43 16.20
CA THR A 92 -15.91 -1.21 15.65
C THR A 92 -16.32 -0.73 14.28
N VAL A 93 -16.39 0.61 14.08
CA VAL A 93 -16.73 1.22 12.79
C VAL A 93 -15.61 0.97 11.78
N ILE A 94 -14.36 1.15 12.18
CA ILE A 94 -13.19 0.89 11.33
C ILE A 94 -13.21 -0.57 10.87
N ARG A 95 -13.44 -1.54 11.77
CA ARG A 95 -13.53 -2.97 11.42
C ARG A 95 -14.65 -3.27 10.44
N SER A 96 -15.81 -2.65 10.60
CA SER A 96 -16.95 -2.83 9.69
C SER A 96 -16.65 -2.31 8.28
N HIS A 97 -16.05 -1.11 8.18
CA HIS A 97 -15.63 -0.53 6.89
C HIS A 97 -14.51 -1.36 6.26
N ALA A 98 -13.52 -1.82 7.04
CA ALA A 98 -12.45 -2.68 6.57
C ALA A 98 -13.00 -3.99 5.97
N LYS A 99 -13.99 -4.62 6.61
CA LYS A 99 -14.63 -5.83 6.07
C LYS A 99 -15.29 -5.59 4.72
N LEU A 100 -16.02 -4.49 4.56
CA LEU A 100 -16.64 -4.13 3.29
C LEU A 100 -15.58 -3.92 2.20
N ASP A 101 -14.55 -3.16 2.49
CA ASP A 101 -13.46 -2.87 1.56
C ASP A 101 -12.74 -4.15 1.11
N ILE A 102 -12.48 -5.05 2.04
CA ILE A 102 -11.84 -6.34 1.75
C ILE A 102 -12.74 -7.22 0.88
N GLN A 103 -14.06 -7.20 1.05
CA GLN A 103 -14.97 -7.92 0.15
C GLN A 103 -14.93 -7.37 -1.27
N VAL A 104 -14.78 -6.06 -1.45
CA VAL A 104 -14.55 -5.46 -2.77
C VAL A 104 -13.20 -5.89 -3.33
N PHE A 105 -12.14 -5.84 -2.53
CA PHE A 105 -10.82 -6.34 -2.92
C PHE A 105 -10.87 -7.80 -3.40
N LEU A 106 -11.55 -8.68 -2.67
CA LEU A 106 -11.65 -10.10 -3.03
C LEU A 106 -12.28 -10.33 -4.42
N ARG A 107 -13.25 -9.51 -4.81
CA ARG A 107 -13.83 -9.56 -6.17
C ARG A 107 -12.82 -9.17 -7.24
N ILE A 108 -12.05 -8.10 -7.00
CA ILE A 108 -10.98 -7.64 -7.90
C ILE A 108 -9.86 -8.69 -7.96
N ALA A 109 -9.45 -9.22 -6.80
CA ALA A 109 -8.43 -10.25 -6.69
C ALA A 109 -8.80 -11.50 -7.49
N LYS A 110 -10.07 -11.94 -7.42
CA LYS A 110 -10.58 -13.05 -8.21
C LYS A 110 -10.51 -12.77 -9.72
N ALA A 111 -10.87 -11.58 -10.15
CA ALA A 111 -10.84 -11.19 -11.57
C ALA A 111 -9.42 -11.12 -12.13
N LEU A 112 -8.43 -10.77 -11.30
CA LEU A 112 -7.01 -10.70 -11.65
C LEU A 112 -6.23 -11.97 -11.31
N SER A 113 -6.90 -13.01 -10.80
CA SER A 113 -6.26 -14.27 -10.35
C SER A 113 -5.19 -14.06 -9.27
N VAL A 114 -5.37 -13.06 -8.40
CA VAL A 114 -4.43 -12.76 -7.31
C VAL A 114 -4.41 -13.93 -6.31
N THR A 115 -3.21 -14.40 -5.98
CA THR A 115 -2.97 -15.49 -5.02
C THR A 115 -2.40 -14.99 -3.70
N ASP A 116 -1.72 -13.83 -3.72
CA ASP A 116 -0.96 -13.29 -2.60
C ASP A 116 -1.21 -11.79 -2.40
N ARG A 117 -1.57 -11.40 -1.18
CA ARG A 117 -1.72 -10.01 -0.75
C ARG A 117 -0.56 -9.61 0.14
N PHE A 118 0.11 -8.52 -0.19
CA PHE A 118 1.21 -7.97 0.61
C PHE A 118 0.80 -6.66 1.25
N VAL A 119 1.14 -6.50 2.53
CA VAL A 119 0.94 -5.26 3.30
C VAL A 119 2.19 -4.96 4.12
N GLY A 120 2.48 -3.69 4.31
CA GLY A 120 3.51 -3.27 5.26
C GLY A 120 3.00 -3.37 6.70
N GLU A 121 3.86 -3.80 7.61
CA GLU A 121 3.62 -3.68 9.05
C GLU A 121 3.24 -2.24 9.41
N GLU A 122 2.26 -2.04 10.31
CA GLU A 122 1.80 -0.71 10.69
C GLU A 122 1.74 -0.54 12.21
N PRO A 123 2.83 -0.08 12.84
CA PRO A 123 2.88 0.12 14.29
C PRO A 123 2.29 1.46 14.76
N PHE A 124 2.02 2.42 13.86
CA PHE A 124 1.70 3.79 14.24
C PHE A 124 0.26 4.21 13.91
N SER A 125 -0.31 3.73 12.81
CA SER A 125 -1.67 4.07 12.40
C SER A 125 -2.68 3.06 12.93
N GLN A 126 -3.57 3.50 13.83
CA GLN A 126 -4.66 2.68 14.36
C GLN A 126 -5.53 2.11 13.22
N VAL A 127 -5.94 2.94 12.28
CA VAL A 127 -6.81 2.54 11.16
C VAL A 127 -6.13 1.50 10.29
N THR A 128 -4.90 1.72 9.89
CA THR A 128 -4.16 0.77 9.04
C THR A 128 -3.81 -0.51 9.80
N GLY A 129 -3.50 -0.42 11.09
CA GLY A 129 -3.28 -1.60 11.93
C GLY A 129 -4.51 -2.48 12.04
N ILE A 130 -5.69 -1.89 12.30
CA ILE A 130 -6.97 -2.60 12.33
C ILE A 130 -7.30 -3.18 10.95
N TYR A 131 -7.10 -2.42 9.88
CA TYR A 131 -7.32 -2.90 8.51
C TYR A 131 -6.47 -4.14 8.21
N ASN A 132 -5.17 -4.12 8.52
CA ASN A 132 -4.27 -5.25 8.32
C ASN A 132 -4.71 -6.49 9.11
N GLN A 133 -5.17 -6.29 10.36
CA GLN A 133 -5.68 -7.38 11.19
C GLN A 133 -6.95 -8.00 10.59
N VAL A 134 -7.94 -7.16 10.24
CA VAL A 134 -9.20 -7.63 9.63
C VAL A 134 -8.93 -8.34 8.31
N MET A 135 -7.99 -7.81 7.50
CA MET A 135 -7.61 -8.44 6.25
C MET A 135 -7.01 -9.84 6.46
N ALA A 136 -6.10 -10.00 7.40
CA ALA A 136 -5.53 -11.32 7.72
C ALA A 136 -6.62 -12.31 8.17
N GLU A 137 -7.58 -11.86 8.99
CA GLU A 137 -8.72 -12.67 9.44
C GLU A 137 -9.63 -13.07 8.26
N GLU A 138 -10.04 -12.11 7.42
CA GLU A 138 -10.96 -12.36 6.29
C GLU A 138 -10.32 -13.23 5.19
N LEU A 139 -9.04 -13.01 4.88
CA LEU A 139 -8.34 -13.78 3.84
C LEU A 139 -8.03 -15.22 4.25
N ALA A 140 -7.93 -15.51 5.56
CA ALA A 140 -7.62 -16.86 6.06
C ALA A 140 -8.58 -17.95 5.54
N SER A 141 -9.85 -17.60 5.24
CA SER A 141 -10.87 -18.52 4.75
C SER A 141 -10.98 -18.59 3.22
N THR A 142 -10.22 -17.79 2.48
CA THR A 142 -10.39 -17.62 1.02
C THR A 142 -9.37 -18.38 0.17
N GLY A 143 -8.32 -18.95 0.79
CA GLY A 143 -7.18 -19.53 0.08
C GLY A 143 -6.20 -18.52 -0.49
N LEU A 144 -6.43 -17.21 -0.29
CA LEU A 144 -5.54 -16.13 -0.67
C LEU A 144 -4.55 -15.86 0.48
N ASN A 145 -3.26 -15.90 0.18
CA ASN A 145 -2.22 -15.67 1.19
C ASN A 145 -2.11 -14.19 1.55
N CYS A 146 -1.95 -13.89 2.84
CA CYS A 146 -1.68 -12.54 3.33
C CYS A 146 -0.27 -12.48 3.93
N HIS A 147 0.57 -11.59 3.40
CA HIS A 147 1.94 -11.40 3.84
C HIS A 147 2.10 -10.02 4.47
N ILE A 148 2.49 -9.98 5.74
CA ILE A 148 2.85 -8.73 6.42
C ILE A 148 4.36 -8.57 6.34
N ILE A 149 4.83 -7.57 5.60
CA ILE A 149 6.24 -7.28 5.39
C ILE A 149 6.70 -6.29 6.47
N PRO A 150 7.76 -6.61 7.22
CA PRO A 150 8.34 -5.69 8.18
C PRO A 150 8.73 -4.35 7.53
N ARG A 151 8.59 -3.25 8.27
CA ARG A 151 8.96 -1.93 7.75
C ARG A 151 10.45 -1.84 7.48
N LYS A 152 10.80 -1.18 6.37
CA LYS A 152 12.17 -0.73 6.17
C LYS A 152 12.52 0.30 7.23
N ALA A 153 13.62 0.08 7.92
CA ALA A 153 14.19 1.00 8.89
C ALA A 153 15.52 1.57 8.37
N ASP A 154 15.87 2.76 8.81
CA ASP A 154 17.18 3.37 8.70
C ASP A 154 17.77 3.61 10.10
N GLU A 155 18.81 4.43 10.22
CA GLU A 155 19.47 4.76 11.49
C GLU A 155 18.52 5.47 12.48
N ASP A 156 17.49 6.16 11.97
CA ASP A 156 16.52 6.92 12.76
C ASP A 156 15.27 6.08 13.10
N GLY A 157 15.14 4.87 12.57
CA GLY A 157 14.01 3.97 12.80
C GLY A 157 13.21 3.65 11.53
N ALA A 158 11.94 3.25 11.69
CA ALA A 158 11.08 2.86 10.58
C ALA A 158 10.70 4.06 9.71
N ILE A 159 10.95 3.97 8.39
CA ILE A 159 10.58 5.01 7.42
C ILE A 159 9.05 5.08 7.30
N SER A 160 8.47 6.26 7.56
CA SER A 160 7.04 6.51 7.43
C SER A 160 6.73 7.71 6.54
N ALA A 161 5.60 7.65 5.84
CA ALA A 161 5.13 8.79 5.04
C ALA A 161 4.77 10.00 5.93
N SER A 162 4.31 9.76 7.17
CA SER A 162 4.02 10.83 8.14
C SER A 162 5.27 11.61 8.53
N GLU A 163 6.37 10.92 8.79
CA GLU A 163 7.67 11.55 9.05
C GLU A 163 8.14 12.35 7.83
N VAL A 164 8.05 11.77 6.64
CA VAL A 164 8.43 12.44 5.39
C VAL A 164 7.63 13.72 5.18
N ARG A 165 6.31 13.74 5.47
CA ARG A 165 5.50 14.95 5.41
C ARG A 165 5.93 16.03 6.43
N CYS A 166 6.38 15.62 7.62
CA CYS A 166 6.97 16.55 8.59
C CYS A 166 8.26 17.16 8.05
N LEU A 167 9.17 16.35 7.51
CA LEU A 167 10.43 16.82 6.92
C LEU A 167 10.20 17.81 5.77
N ILE A 168 9.21 17.57 4.91
CA ILE A 168 8.82 18.49 3.84
C ILE A 168 8.35 19.83 4.43
N ARG A 169 7.43 19.80 5.38
CA ARG A 169 6.90 21.01 6.01
C ARG A 169 7.99 21.82 6.72
N ASP A 170 8.92 21.14 7.36
CA ASP A 170 9.99 21.76 8.13
C ASP A 170 11.20 22.16 7.24
N GLY A 171 11.16 21.87 5.93
CA GLY A 171 12.22 22.19 4.96
C GLY A 171 13.53 21.43 5.18
N ASN A 172 13.48 20.28 5.86
CA ASN A 172 14.66 19.46 6.12
C ASN A 172 14.96 18.51 4.95
N PHE A 173 15.46 19.05 3.86
CA PHE A 173 15.73 18.31 2.62
C PHE A 173 16.88 17.32 2.74
N GLU A 174 17.85 17.55 3.63
CA GLU A 174 18.94 16.61 3.86
C GLU A 174 18.46 15.29 4.46
N ALA A 175 17.58 15.36 5.47
CA ALA A 175 16.96 14.17 6.04
C ALA A 175 15.94 13.54 5.05
N LEU A 176 15.17 14.36 4.35
CA LEU A 176 14.20 13.91 3.36
C LEU A 176 14.83 13.03 2.27
N LYS A 177 15.98 13.45 1.73
CA LYS A 177 16.72 12.75 0.66
C LYS A 177 17.06 11.30 1.03
N LYS A 178 17.25 11.01 2.31
CA LYS A 178 17.56 9.66 2.80
C LYS A 178 16.35 8.74 2.89
N LYS A 179 15.14 9.30 2.85
CA LYS A 179 13.87 8.58 3.13
C LYS A 179 12.98 8.38 1.91
N VAL A 180 13.29 9.04 0.80
CA VAL A 180 12.49 8.98 -0.42
C VAL A 180 13.31 8.60 -1.65
N PRO A 181 12.70 7.96 -2.66
CA PRO A 181 13.35 7.74 -3.95
C PRO A 181 13.66 9.07 -4.68
N ALA A 182 14.60 9.02 -5.62
CA ALA A 182 15.02 10.21 -6.38
C ALA A 182 13.85 10.88 -7.12
N CYS A 183 12.87 10.13 -7.62
CA CYS A 183 11.67 10.68 -8.26
C CYS A 183 10.84 11.52 -7.29
N THR A 184 10.62 11.04 -6.07
CA THR A 184 9.89 11.77 -5.03
C THR A 184 10.68 13.00 -4.55
N PHE A 185 12.00 12.89 -4.44
CA PHE A 185 12.85 14.03 -4.02
C PHE A 185 12.88 15.18 -5.02
N ARG A 186 12.76 14.87 -6.32
CA ARG A 186 12.74 15.90 -7.39
C ARG A 186 11.41 16.66 -7.49
N TYR A 187 10.32 16.07 -7.03
CA TYR A 187 9.00 16.67 -6.98
C TYR A 187 8.89 17.70 -5.88
#